data_ec2428e2e1639db64ef5c97859a38a22
#
_entry.id   ec2428e2e1639db64ef5c97859a38a22
#
_cell.length_a   1.000
_cell.length_b   1.000
_cell.length_c   1.000
_cell.angle_alpha   90.00
_cell.angle_beta   90.00
_cell.angle_gamma   90.00
#
_symmetry.space_group_name_H-M   'P 1'
#
loop_
_entity.id
_entity.type
_entity.pdbx_description
1 polymer ?
#
loop_
_entity_poly.entity_id
_entity_poly.type
_entity_poly.pdbx_seq_one_letter_code
_entity_poly.pdbx_strand_id
1 'polypeptide(L)'
;SKEAKQNFKIFWDNAYAIHDFKDSIPLEDIFSLAKDIDALDSIVAFASTSKMTYAGSGIGFLALSESNLDLFLKHYLALIIGPDKVNQAKHVKFFKKNGGVISHMKKHAEILKPKFELVDSWLSKQDYGSWTKPTGGYFVSFTSQEGLAKEIINLASGLGLKLTPLV
;
A
#
# COMPACT_ATOMS: atom_id res chain seq x y z
N SER A 1 -23.00 0.19 3.43
CA SER A 1 -23.40 0.26 2.01
C SER A 1 -24.90 0.46 1.80
N LYS A 2 -25.78 -0.03 2.69
CA LYS A 2 -27.25 0.17 2.56
C LYS A 2 -27.68 1.63 2.64
N GLU A 3 -26.89 2.48 3.26
CA GLU A 3 -27.11 3.93 3.40
C GLU A 3 -26.39 4.74 2.31
N ALA A 4 -25.51 4.10 1.55
CA ALA A 4 -24.76 4.76 0.49
C ALA A 4 -25.66 5.03 -0.74
N LYS A 5 -25.36 6.11 -1.46
CA LYS A 5 -26.02 6.42 -2.72
C LYS A 5 -25.84 5.29 -3.72
N GLN A 6 -26.81 5.12 -4.62
CA GLN A 6 -26.67 4.23 -5.77
C GLN A 6 -25.37 4.57 -6.55
N ASN A 7 -24.64 3.54 -6.95
CA ASN A 7 -23.33 3.66 -7.61
C ASN A 7 -22.16 4.14 -6.73
N PHE A 8 -22.28 4.11 -5.41
CA PHE A 8 -21.14 4.35 -4.53
C PHE A 8 -20.05 3.30 -4.77
N LYS A 9 -18.80 3.74 -4.88
CA LYS A 9 -17.63 2.85 -5.07
C LYS A 9 -16.60 3.08 -3.96
N ILE A 10 -16.02 1.98 -3.50
CA ILE A 10 -14.88 1.95 -2.59
C ILE A 10 -13.65 1.55 -3.41
N PHE A 11 -12.69 2.45 -3.51
CA PHE A 11 -11.38 2.16 -4.08
C PHE A 11 -10.48 1.62 -2.96
N TRP A 12 -10.29 0.29 -2.98
CA TRP A 12 -9.48 -0.43 -2.01
C TRP A 12 -8.06 -0.55 -2.53
N ASP A 13 -7.20 0.43 -2.21
CA ASP A 13 -5.80 0.41 -2.59
C ASP A 13 -5.01 -0.44 -1.60
N ASN A 14 -4.64 -1.64 -2.03
CA ASN A 14 -3.92 -2.62 -1.23
C ASN A 14 -2.46 -2.80 -1.70
N ALA A 15 -1.80 -1.71 -2.06
CA ALA A 15 -0.41 -1.72 -2.56
C ALA A 15 0.60 -2.23 -1.51
N TYR A 16 0.25 -2.24 -0.24
CA TYR A 16 1.11 -2.67 0.88
C TYR A 16 0.68 -3.96 1.55
N ALA A 17 -0.20 -4.76 0.94
CA ALA A 17 -0.81 -5.97 1.50
C ALA A 17 0.15 -6.98 2.14
N ILE A 18 1.39 -7.03 1.70
CA ILE A 18 2.40 -8.02 2.14
C ILE A 18 3.72 -7.36 2.58
N HIS A 19 3.64 -6.15 3.11
CA HIS A 19 4.80 -5.39 3.58
C HIS A 19 5.00 -5.45 5.10
N ASP A 20 4.44 -6.48 5.74
CA ASP A 20 4.57 -6.68 7.17
C ASP A 20 5.98 -7.11 7.55
N PHE A 21 6.50 -6.57 8.66
CA PHE A 21 7.77 -6.94 9.27
C PHE A 21 7.62 -7.44 10.71
N LYS A 22 6.39 -7.52 11.19
CA LYS A 22 5.97 -8.20 12.43
C LYS A 22 4.80 -9.12 12.11
N ASP A 23 4.49 -10.02 13.02
CA ASP A 23 3.24 -10.78 12.94
C ASP A 23 2.08 -9.80 12.95
N SER A 24 1.45 -9.65 11.80
CA SER A 24 0.34 -8.74 11.59
C SER A 24 -0.99 -9.46 11.78
N ILE A 25 -2.00 -8.68 12.16
CA ILE A 25 -3.38 -9.14 12.02
C ILE A 25 -3.70 -9.06 10.52
N PRO A 26 -4.06 -10.16 9.87
CA PRO A 26 -4.43 -10.13 8.46
C PRO A 26 -5.56 -9.11 8.22
N LEU A 27 -5.44 -8.35 7.14
CA LEU A 27 -6.55 -7.50 6.69
C LEU A 27 -7.74 -8.38 6.32
N GLU A 28 -8.93 -7.92 6.69
CA GLU A 28 -10.18 -8.56 6.28
C GLU A 28 -10.28 -8.62 4.76
N ASP A 29 -10.81 -9.72 4.24
CA ASP A 29 -11.10 -9.86 2.83
C ASP A 29 -12.31 -9.00 2.44
N ILE A 30 -12.03 -7.85 1.83
CA ILE A 30 -13.05 -6.89 1.43
C ILE A 30 -14.10 -7.48 0.47
N PHE A 31 -13.74 -8.46 -0.36
CA PHE A 31 -14.68 -9.10 -1.27
C PHE A 31 -15.62 -10.07 -0.53
N SER A 32 -15.11 -10.81 0.45
CA SER A 32 -15.95 -11.66 1.30
C SER A 32 -16.95 -10.82 2.09
N LEU A 33 -16.48 -9.73 2.74
CA LEU A 33 -17.36 -8.80 3.46
C LEU A 33 -18.41 -8.16 2.55
N ALA A 34 -18.03 -7.76 1.34
CA ALA A 34 -18.95 -7.14 0.39
C ALA A 34 -19.98 -8.15 -0.14
N LYS A 35 -19.59 -9.42 -0.31
CA LYS A 35 -20.48 -10.49 -0.73
C LYS A 35 -21.57 -10.76 0.30
N ASP A 36 -21.22 -10.78 1.58
CA ASP A 36 -22.16 -11.05 2.68
C ASP A 36 -23.29 -10.02 2.79
N ILE A 37 -23.07 -8.81 2.22
CA ILE A 37 -24.06 -7.71 2.23
C ILE A 37 -24.54 -7.33 0.83
N ASP A 38 -24.31 -8.18 -0.18
CA ASP A 38 -24.68 -7.95 -1.59
C ASP A 38 -24.16 -6.62 -2.14
N ALA A 39 -22.89 -6.31 -1.88
CA ALA A 39 -22.24 -5.06 -2.24
C ALA A 39 -20.97 -5.24 -3.08
N LEU A 40 -20.80 -6.39 -3.76
CA LEU A 40 -19.63 -6.67 -4.59
C LEU A 40 -19.36 -5.61 -5.65
N ASP A 41 -20.41 -5.08 -6.25
CA ASP A 41 -20.32 -4.04 -7.27
C ASP A 41 -19.80 -2.70 -6.72
N SER A 42 -19.78 -2.53 -5.41
CA SER A 42 -19.22 -1.33 -4.79
C SER A 42 -17.70 -1.38 -4.62
N ILE A 43 -17.05 -2.53 -4.82
CA ILE A 43 -15.62 -2.70 -4.56
C ILE A 43 -14.81 -2.63 -5.85
N VAL A 44 -13.77 -1.81 -5.81
CA VAL A 44 -12.71 -1.72 -6.82
C VAL A 44 -11.38 -1.85 -6.09
N ALA A 45 -10.74 -3.02 -6.18
CA ALA A 45 -9.51 -3.28 -5.46
C ALA A 45 -8.29 -3.19 -6.37
N PHE A 46 -7.23 -2.59 -5.83
CA PHE A 46 -5.96 -2.40 -6.52
C PHE A 46 -4.81 -3.03 -5.74
N ALA A 47 -3.83 -3.56 -6.46
CA ALA A 47 -2.56 -3.97 -5.89
C ALA A 47 -1.43 -3.69 -6.89
N SER A 48 -0.19 -3.69 -6.42
CA SER A 48 0.97 -3.41 -7.28
C SER A 48 2.23 -4.07 -6.75
N THR A 49 3.14 -4.43 -7.67
CA THR A 49 4.51 -4.86 -7.32
C THR A 49 5.49 -3.70 -7.25
N SER A 50 5.06 -2.45 -7.44
CA SER A 50 5.96 -1.28 -7.52
C SER A 50 6.80 -1.07 -6.27
N LYS A 51 6.27 -1.45 -5.11
CA LYS A 51 6.98 -1.37 -3.82
C LYS A 51 7.71 -2.67 -3.44
N MET A 52 7.56 -3.72 -4.24
CA MET A 52 8.20 -5.03 -4.03
C MET A 52 9.41 -5.23 -4.91
N THR A 53 9.41 -4.66 -6.11
CA THR A 53 10.45 -4.82 -7.14
C THR A 53 11.01 -3.47 -7.56
N TYR A 54 10.65 -2.96 -8.74
CA TYR A 54 11.16 -1.71 -9.29
C TYR A 54 10.07 -0.66 -9.41
N ALA A 55 10.29 0.49 -8.81
CA ALA A 55 9.46 1.65 -9.06
C ALA A 55 9.47 2.02 -10.55
N GLY A 56 8.30 2.31 -11.12
CA GLY A 56 8.15 2.62 -12.54
C GLY A 56 8.12 1.41 -13.49
N SER A 57 8.45 0.20 -13.01
CA SER A 57 8.37 -1.04 -13.78
C SER A 57 7.49 -2.10 -13.11
N GLY A 58 6.70 -1.71 -12.12
CA GLY A 58 5.80 -2.61 -11.41
C GLY A 58 4.68 -3.14 -12.30
N ILE A 59 4.02 -4.19 -11.81
CA ILE A 59 2.77 -4.71 -12.37
C ILE A 59 1.64 -4.23 -11.47
N GLY A 60 0.63 -3.61 -12.08
CA GLY A 60 -0.63 -3.28 -11.42
C GLY A 60 -1.62 -4.44 -11.53
N PHE A 61 -2.43 -4.60 -10.51
CA PHE A 61 -3.54 -5.55 -10.47
C PHE A 61 -4.82 -4.80 -10.16
N LEU A 62 -5.88 -5.22 -10.81
CA LEU A 62 -7.24 -4.72 -10.62
C LEU A 62 -8.15 -5.90 -10.36
N ALA A 63 -8.93 -5.87 -9.28
CA ALA A 63 -9.96 -6.85 -8.99
C ALA A 63 -11.31 -6.15 -8.87
N LEU A 64 -12.31 -6.72 -9.54
CA LEU A 64 -13.66 -6.17 -9.70
C LEU A 64 -14.69 -7.30 -9.62
N SER A 65 -15.95 -6.94 -9.36
CA SER A 65 -17.06 -7.83 -9.67
C SER A 65 -17.13 -8.08 -11.18
N GLU A 66 -17.82 -9.13 -11.59
CA GLU A 66 -17.96 -9.52 -13.01
C GLU A 66 -18.59 -8.37 -13.84
N SER A 67 -19.66 -7.76 -13.34
CA SER A 67 -20.34 -6.65 -14.00
C SER A 67 -19.45 -5.43 -14.20
N ASN A 68 -18.67 -5.06 -13.18
CA ASN A 68 -17.70 -3.96 -13.26
C ASN A 68 -16.51 -4.32 -14.17
N LEU A 69 -16.09 -5.57 -14.19
CA LEU A 69 -15.01 -6.05 -15.07
C LEU A 69 -15.42 -5.95 -16.54
N ASP A 70 -16.62 -6.36 -16.88
CA ASP A 70 -17.16 -6.25 -18.24
C ASP A 70 -17.23 -4.79 -18.70
N LEU A 71 -17.67 -3.90 -17.83
CA LEU A 71 -17.69 -2.46 -18.12
C LEU A 71 -16.28 -1.91 -18.29
N PHE A 72 -15.34 -2.28 -17.41
CA PHE A 72 -13.95 -1.86 -17.50
C PHE A 72 -13.29 -2.33 -18.80
N LEU A 73 -13.48 -3.60 -19.17
CA LEU A 73 -12.86 -4.18 -20.37
C LEU A 73 -13.32 -3.50 -21.66
N LYS A 74 -14.56 -3.05 -21.75
CA LYS A 74 -15.05 -2.27 -22.92
C LYS A 74 -14.21 -1.02 -23.18
N HIS A 75 -13.76 -0.34 -22.11
CA HIS A 75 -12.93 0.86 -22.24
C HIS A 75 -11.45 0.52 -22.35
N TYR A 76 -10.98 -0.43 -21.54
CA TYR A 76 -9.58 -0.81 -21.45
C TYR A 76 -9.03 -1.38 -22.77
N LEU A 77 -9.79 -2.28 -23.42
CA LEU A 77 -9.39 -2.88 -24.69
C LEU A 77 -9.40 -1.88 -25.87
N ALA A 78 -10.11 -0.76 -25.73
CA ALA A 78 -10.03 0.33 -26.72
C ALA A 78 -8.75 1.17 -26.54
N LEU A 79 -8.15 1.18 -25.34
CA LEU A 79 -6.95 1.96 -25.04
C LEU A 79 -5.66 1.19 -25.28
N ILE A 80 -5.64 -0.10 -24.94
CA ILE A 80 -4.46 -0.96 -25.09
C ILE A 80 -4.85 -2.36 -25.55
N ILE A 81 -3.99 -2.98 -26.35
CA ILE A 81 -4.18 -4.36 -26.81
C ILE A 81 -4.01 -5.34 -25.65
N GLY A 82 -3.17 -5.00 -24.68
CA GLY A 82 -2.93 -5.80 -23.47
C GLY A 82 -1.72 -5.31 -22.68
N PRO A 83 -1.54 -5.82 -21.46
CA PRO A 83 -0.42 -5.43 -20.61
C PRO A 83 0.91 -5.98 -21.14
N ASP A 84 2.02 -5.35 -20.74
CA ASP A 84 3.38 -5.76 -21.10
C ASP A 84 3.72 -7.15 -20.57
N LYS A 85 3.65 -8.15 -21.45
CA LYS A 85 3.91 -9.57 -21.12
C LYS A 85 5.40 -9.84 -20.84
N VAL A 86 6.31 -9.04 -21.41
CA VAL A 86 7.75 -9.16 -21.14
C VAL A 86 8.04 -8.76 -19.71
N ASN A 87 7.43 -7.64 -19.26
CA ASN A 87 7.54 -7.19 -17.87
C ASN A 87 6.93 -8.21 -16.90
N GLN A 88 5.76 -8.77 -17.21
CA GLN A 88 5.16 -9.85 -16.43
C GLN A 88 6.10 -11.07 -16.32
N ALA A 89 6.69 -11.52 -17.44
CA ALA A 89 7.63 -12.64 -17.46
C ALA A 89 8.89 -12.35 -16.63
N LYS A 90 9.40 -11.11 -16.65
CA LYS A 90 10.52 -10.68 -15.77
C LYS A 90 10.17 -10.84 -14.30
N HIS A 91 8.99 -10.40 -13.86
CA HIS A 91 8.54 -10.51 -12.49
C HIS A 91 8.35 -11.97 -12.07
N VAL A 92 7.77 -12.81 -12.92
CA VAL A 92 7.64 -14.25 -12.66
C VAL A 92 9.03 -14.88 -12.47
N LYS A 93 9.96 -14.59 -13.36
CA LYS A 93 11.34 -15.11 -13.27
C LYS A 93 12.06 -14.62 -12.02
N PHE A 94 11.91 -13.33 -11.70
CA PHE A 94 12.49 -12.73 -10.50
C PHE A 94 11.97 -13.40 -9.22
N PHE A 95 10.68 -13.52 -9.04
CA PHE A 95 10.11 -14.12 -7.85
C PHE A 95 10.42 -15.62 -7.74
N LYS A 96 10.37 -16.37 -8.85
CA LYS A 96 10.78 -17.80 -8.85
C LYS A 96 12.23 -17.98 -8.38
N LYS A 97 13.16 -17.13 -8.85
CA LYS A 97 14.56 -17.16 -8.43
C LYS A 97 14.76 -16.84 -6.96
N ASN A 98 13.88 -16.04 -6.35
CA ASN A 98 13.97 -15.58 -4.96
C ASN A 98 13.10 -16.39 -3.98
N GLY A 99 12.62 -17.56 -4.38
CA GLY A 99 11.81 -18.44 -3.51
C GLY A 99 10.35 -18.01 -3.37
N GLY A 100 9.85 -17.22 -4.31
CA GLY A 100 8.49 -16.70 -4.33
C GLY A 100 8.36 -15.31 -3.72
N VAL A 101 7.16 -14.75 -3.85
CA VAL A 101 6.84 -13.41 -3.37
C VAL A 101 7.03 -13.29 -1.85
N ILE A 102 6.51 -14.23 -1.08
CA ILE A 102 6.58 -14.22 0.38
C ILE A 102 8.02 -14.29 0.89
N SER A 103 8.85 -15.17 0.30
CA SER A 103 10.27 -15.27 0.69
C SER A 103 11.04 -13.97 0.38
N HIS A 104 10.74 -13.35 -0.77
CA HIS A 104 11.31 -12.05 -1.12
C HIS A 104 10.90 -10.96 -0.12
N MET A 105 9.63 -10.89 0.25
CA MET A 105 9.11 -9.87 1.18
C MET A 105 9.61 -10.07 2.61
N LYS A 106 9.88 -11.31 3.04
CA LYS A 106 10.56 -11.56 4.34
C LYS A 106 11.94 -10.91 4.38
N LYS A 107 12.76 -11.06 3.33
CA LYS A 107 14.06 -10.40 3.24
C LYS A 107 13.95 -8.88 3.22
N HIS A 108 12.90 -8.36 2.58
CA HIS A 108 12.59 -6.94 2.59
C HIS A 108 12.24 -6.44 4.00
N ALA A 109 11.44 -7.21 4.73
CA ALA A 109 11.09 -6.95 6.13
C ALA A 109 12.34 -6.90 7.04
N GLU A 110 13.32 -7.80 6.85
CA GLU A 110 14.58 -7.82 7.59
C GLU A 110 15.38 -6.52 7.42
N ILE A 111 15.27 -5.86 6.27
CA ILE A 111 15.93 -4.57 6.01
C ILE A 111 15.18 -3.40 6.64
N LEU A 112 13.84 -3.46 6.65
CA LEU A 112 13.00 -2.35 7.10
C LEU A 112 12.81 -2.33 8.61
N LYS A 113 12.57 -3.49 9.23
CA LYS A 113 12.29 -3.61 10.67
C LYS A 113 13.28 -2.85 11.55
N PRO A 114 14.62 -2.98 11.40
CA PRO A 114 15.56 -2.25 12.23
C PRO A 114 15.45 -0.73 12.10
N LYS A 115 15.05 -0.22 10.92
CA LYS A 115 14.87 1.22 10.70
C LYS A 115 13.67 1.75 11.48
N PHE A 116 12.56 1.02 11.49
CA PHE A 116 11.39 1.37 12.29
C PHE A 116 11.67 1.29 13.79
N GLU A 117 12.39 0.27 14.24
CA GLU A 117 12.80 0.11 15.64
C GLU A 117 13.72 1.27 16.09
N LEU A 118 14.63 1.71 15.22
CA LEU A 118 15.49 2.87 15.49
C LEU A 118 14.65 4.14 15.67
N VAL A 119 13.72 4.41 14.75
CA VAL A 119 12.85 5.60 14.82
C VAL A 119 11.99 5.54 16.09
N ASP A 120 11.35 4.41 16.38
CA ASP A 120 10.53 4.23 17.59
C ASP A 120 11.36 4.45 18.87
N SER A 121 12.56 3.88 18.92
CA SER A 121 13.47 4.03 20.06
C SER A 121 13.92 5.47 20.29
N TRP A 122 14.07 6.25 19.22
CA TRP A 122 14.43 7.65 19.27
C TRP A 122 13.27 8.52 19.74
N LEU A 123 12.12 8.38 19.11
CA LEU A 123 10.91 9.14 19.43
C LEU A 123 10.43 8.85 20.86
N SER A 124 10.57 7.60 21.34
CA SER A 124 10.17 7.21 22.71
C SER A 124 10.98 7.88 23.83
N LYS A 125 12.12 8.49 23.52
CA LYS A 125 12.93 9.24 24.49
C LYS A 125 12.52 10.71 24.61
N GLN A 126 11.59 11.15 23.80
CA GLN A 126 11.19 12.53 23.67
C GLN A 126 9.69 12.69 23.94
N ASP A 127 9.31 13.83 24.45
CA ASP A 127 7.91 14.19 24.71
C ASP A 127 7.45 15.31 23.73
N TYR A 128 7.70 15.08 22.42
CA TYR A 128 7.40 16.09 21.39
C TYR A 128 6.10 15.85 20.63
N GLY A 129 5.40 14.78 20.92
CA GLY A 129 4.19 14.41 20.23
C GLY A 129 3.89 12.91 20.26
N SER A 130 3.01 12.48 19.41
CA SER A 130 2.65 11.07 19.26
C SER A 130 2.99 10.54 17.88
N TRP A 131 3.15 9.23 17.75
CA TRP A 131 3.44 8.60 16.46
C TRP A 131 2.79 7.23 16.37
N THR A 132 2.56 6.80 15.13
CA THR A 132 2.08 5.45 14.86
C THR A 132 3.19 4.42 15.09
N LYS A 133 2.82 3.22 15.54
CA LYS A 133 3.72 2.06 15.67
C LYS A 133 3.33 1.00 14.63
N PRO A 134 3.69 1.19 13.36
CA PRO A 134 3.27 0.30 12.30
C PRO A 134 3.94 -1.07 12.43
N THR A 135 3.24 -2.09 11.95
CA THR A 135 3.75 -3.46 11.84
C THR A 135 4.27 -3.78 10.45
N GLY A 136 4.14 -2.84 9.52
CA GLY A 136 4.53 -2.98 8.12
C GLY A 136 4.55 -1.64 7.39
N GLY A 137 4.78 -1.70 6.08
CA GLY A 137 4.79 -0.52 5.21
C GLY A 137 6.09 0.28 5.27
N TYR A 138 6.00 1.58 4.97
CA TYR A 138 7.16 2.47 4.80
C TYR A 138 7.07 3.76 5.63
N PHE A 139 5.98 3.97 6.36
CA PHE A 139 5.71 5.25 6.98
C PHE A 139 5.50 5.12 8.48
N VAL A 140 6.04 6.09 9.21
CA VAL A 140 5.65 6.42 10.58
C VAL A 140 4.96 7.77 10.51
N SER A 141 3.71 7.83 10.94
CA SER A 141 2.99 9.10 11.05
C SER A 141 3.31 9.72 12.40
N PHE A 142 3.83 10.95 12.40
CA PHE A 142 4.13 11.72 13.60
C PHE A 142 3.18 12.90 13.71
N THR A 143 2.54 13.03 14.87
CA THR A 143 1.64 14.14 15.18
C THR A 143 2.35 15.06 16.18
N SER A 144 2.68 16.25 15.74
CA SER A 144 3.24 17.33 16.57
C SER A 144 2.13 18.13 17.24
N GLN A 145 2.51 19.13 18.03
CA GLN A 145 1.56 20.16 18.49
C GLN A 145 0.92 20.86 17.28
N GLU A 146 -0.32 21.30 17.48
CA GLU A 146 -1.10 21.97 16.44
C GLU A 146 -0.37 23.21 15.90
N GLY A 147 -0.39 23.37 14.58
CA GLY A 147 0.24 24.48 13.87
C GLY A 147 1.73 24.35 13.61
N LEU A 148 2.47 23.44 14.27
CA LEU A 148 3.94 23.36 14.15
C LEU A 148 4.45 22.48 13.00
N ALA A 149 3.60 21.73 12.31
CA ALA A 149 4.02 20.76 11.30
C ALA A 149 4.90 21.37 10.20
N LYS A 150 4.53 22.54 9.67
CA LYS A 150 5.30 23.22 8.61
C LYS A 150 6.67 23.70 9.10
N GLU A 151 6.74 24.21 10.32
CA GLU A 151 8.01 24.66 10.92
C GLU A 151 8.96 23.49 11.16
N ILE A 152 8.44 22.37 11.71
CA ILE A 152 9.20 21.14 11.92
C ILE A 152 9.75 20.61 10.60
N ILE A 153 8.94 20.58 9.53
CA ILE A 153 9.37 20.13 8.19
C ILE A 153 10.50 21.02 7.66
N ASN A 154 10.39 22.34 7.80
CA ASN A 154 11.40 23.28 7.34
C ASN A 154 12.71 23.11 8.12
N LEU A 155 12.65 23.02 9.45
CA LEU A 155 13.83 22.78 10.30
C LEU A 155 14.50 21.45 9.98
N ALA A 156 13.72 20.37 9.86
CA ALA A 156 14.21 19.07 9.49
C ALA A 156 14.91 19.07 8.11
N SER A 157 14.32 19.77 7.15
CA SER A 157 14.91 19.92 5.81
C SER A 157 16.26 20.66 5.86
N GLY A 158 16.38 21.71 6.68
CA GLY A 158 17.65 22.42 6.91
C GLY A 158 18.74 21.54 7.53
N LEU A 159 18.34 20.49 8.26
CA LEU A 159 19.24 19.49 8.85
C LEU A 159 19.46 18.27 7.95
N GLY A 160 18.95 18.27 6.71
CA GLY A 160 19.10 17.18 5.76
C GLY A 160 18.07 16.04 5.89
N LEU A 161 17.04 16.20 6.74
CA LEU A 161 15.98 15.23 6.91
C LEU A 161 14.73 15.66 6.13
N LYS A 162 14.32 14.85 5.13
CA LYS A 162 13.09 15.08 4.38
C LYS A 162 11.91 14.39 5.05
N LEU A 163 10.91 15.17 5.44
CA LEU A 163 9.62 14.71 5.94
C LEU A 163 8.55 14.94 4.88
N THR A 164 7.55 14.05 4.83
CA THR A 164 6.38 14.21 3.96
C THR A 164 5.28 14.91 4.75
N PRO A 165 4.80 16.09 4.32
CA PRO A 165 3.67 16.73 4.97
C PRO A 165 2.41 15.88 4.76
N LEU A 166 1.67 15.61 5.84
CA LEU A 166 0.28 15.21 5.76
C LEU A 166 -0.54 16.50 5.84
N VAL A 167 -1.28 16.79 4.80
CA VAL A 167 -2.14 17.97 4.69
C VAL A 167 -3.53 17.62 5.17
#